data_7496a3bb282a9f93a58671ed99bb2685
#
_entry.id   7496a3bb282a9f93a58671ed99bb2685
#
_cell.length_a   1.000
_cell.length_b   1.000
_cell.length_c   1.000
_cell.angle_alpha   90.00
_cell.angle_beta   90.00
_cell.angle_gamma   90.00
#
_symmetry.space_group_name_H-M   'P 1'
#
loop_
_entity.id
_entity.type
_entity.pdbx_description
1 polymer ?
#
loop_
_entity_poly.entity_id
_entity_poly.type
_entity_poly.pdbx_seq_one_letter_code
_entity_poly.pdbx_strand_id
1 'polypeptide(L)'
;TVLAMIAAEELGVKYQDIDFKMVDSAYTPVDPGSYGSRVTVLAGQAVQTAAADAKKQLLAILGREWNVNPEEIEIKNAEVYHKSNPSRRIPFDKLAKIACYSGSGAVIIGKGYSGYGIEPLGFENGRGNAGTSFSFTAQTTRAGVDMETGHVTISDFVIAHDCGRPLNPIGAESQNEGGAVQGMGQAIYEDFIMDRGKTLNPTFLDYKMPRSTDVPNIKVIDIITDDPDGPFGAKEASEGSHVSAPPSVVAAIHDATGIWFKEQPVTAEKIVAALKEKGKWPGKQ
;
A
#
# COMPACT_ATOMS: atom_id res chain seq x y z
N THR A 1 -11.46 -1.70 1.42
CA THR A 1 -11.63 -0.39 2.08
C THR A 1 -11.24 0.75 1.14
N VAL A 2 -9.97 0.89 0.73
CA VAL A 2 -9.49 2.03 -0.06
C VAL A 2 -10.24 2.23 -1.38
N LEU A 3 -10.51 1.15 -2.13
CA LEU A 3 -11.27 1.25 -3.40
C LEU A 3 -12.70 1.78 -3.19
N ALA A 4 -13.35 1.41 -2.09
CA ALA A 4 -14.66 1.96 -1.74
C ALA A 4 -14.57 3.43 -1.33
N MET A 5 -13.48 3.86 -0.67
CA MET A 5 -13.23 5.27 -0.35
C MET A 5 -13.04 6.10 -1.64
N ILE A 6 -12.28 5.57 -2.61
CA ILE A 6 -12.09 6.22 -3.92
C ILE A 6 -13.42 6.38 -4.66
N ALA A 7 -14.24 5.33 -4.69
CA ALA A 7 -15.55 5.39 -5.33
C ALA A 7 -16.48 6.40 -4.65
N ALA A 8 -16.51 6.43 -3.33
CA ALA A 8 -17.34 7.35 -2.55
C ALA A 8 -16.94 8.81 -2.79
N GLU A 9 -15.65 9.11 -2.76
CA GLU A 9 -15.13 10.46 -2.99
C GLU A 9 -15.46 10.94 -4.41
N GLU A 10 -15.19 10.08 -5.42
CA GLU A 10 -15.48 10.44 -6.80
C GLU A 10 -16.98 10.66 -7.07
N LEU A 11 -17.83 9.80 -6.52
CA LEU A 11 -19.29 9.95 -6.65
C LEU A 11 -19.84 11.11 -5.81
N GLY A 12 -19.14 11.55 -4.78
CA GLY A 12 -19.60 12.55 -3.82
C GLY A 12 -20.62 12.01 -2.81
N VAL A 13 -20.57 10.71 -2.50
CA VAL A 13 -21.44 10.01 -1.55
C VAL A 13 -20.68 9.62 -0.29
N LYS A 14 -21.36 9.08 0.71
CA LYS A 14 -20.70 8.62 1.93
C LYS A 14 -20.07 7.25 1.70
N TYR A 15 -18.92 6.99 2.33
CA TYR A 15 -18.25 5.70 2.30
C TYR A 15 -19.18 4.53 2.69
N GLN A 16 -20.04 4.73 3.68
CA GLN A 16 -21.01 3.72 4.17
C GLN A 16 -22.09 3.36 3.14
N ASP A 17 -22.29 4.20 2.14
CA ASP A 17 -23.28 3.96 1.08
C ASP A 17 -22.69 3.09 -0.07
N ILE A 18 -21.41 2.76 -0.02
CA ILE A 18 -20.74 1.88 -0.99
C ILE A 18 -20.83 0.42 -0.54
N ASP A 19 -21.59 -0.36 -1.28
CA ASP A 19 -21.62 -1.82 -1.10
C ASP A 19 -20.55 -2.47 -2.00
N PHE A 20 -19.41 -2.80 -1.40
CA PHE A 20 -18.28 -3.41 -2.10
C PHE A 20 -18.45 -4.93 -2.17
N LYS A 21 -18.62 -5.47 -3.36
CA LYS A 21 -18.68 -6.92 -3.58
C LYS A 21 -17.31 -7.46 -3.99
N MET A 22 -16.97 -8.64 -3.47
CA MET A 22 -15.79 -9.37 -3.90
C MET A 22 -15.93 -9.77 -5.37
N VAL A 23 -14.81 -9.77 -6.06
CA VAL A 23 -14.74 -10.17 -7.47
C VAL A 23 -15.12 -11.62 -7.67
N ASP A 24 -15.81 -11.88 -8.77
CA ASP A 24 -16.10 -13.21 -9.28
C ASP A 24 -15.55 -13.28 -10.72
N SER A 25 -14.58 -14.14 -10.94
CA SER A 25 -13.88 -14.28 -12.23
C SER A 25 -14.79 -14.69 -13.40
N ALA A 26 -16.02 -15.15 -13.11
CA ALA A 26 -17.01 -15.43 -14.15
C ALA A 26 -17.64 -14.15 -14.75
N TYR A 27 -17.58 -13.03 -14.02
CA TYR A 27 -18.25 -11.78 -14.41
C TYR A 27 -17.34 -10.58 -14.50
N THR A 28 -16.15 -10.63 -13.91
CA THR A 28 -15.21 -9.50 -13.90
C THR A 28 -14.13 -9.65 -14.97
N PRO A 29 -13.62 -8.54 -15.50
CA PRO A 29 -12.41 -8.55 -16.33
C PRO A 29 -11.23 -9.14 -15.56
N VAL A 30 -10.20 -9.55 -16.31
CA VAL A 30 -8.96 -10.07 -15.71
C VAL A 30 -8.32 -8.99 -14.84
N ASP A 31 -8.11 -9.34 -13.57
CA ASP A 31 -7.28 -8.58 -12.62
C ASP A 31 -6.08 -9.46 -12.24
N PRO A 32 -4.85 -9.02 -12.51
CA PRO A 32 -3.65 -9.79 -12.16
C PRO A 32 -3.44 -9.98 -10.65
N GLY A 33 -4.18 -9.30 -9.79
CA GLY A 33 -4.11 -9.42 -8.34
C GLY A 33 -3.24 -8.37 -7.65
N SER A 34 -3.01 -8.60 -6.35
CA SER A 34 -2.27 -7.68 -5.46
C SER A 34 -0.81 -8.10 -5.37
N TYR A 35 0.07 -7.37 -6.03
CA TYR A 35 1.53 -7.50 -5.95
C TYR A 35 2.18 -6.16 -6.34
N GLY A 36 3.44 -5.93 -5.95
CA GLY A 36 4.14 -4.69 -6.24
C GLY A 36 3.44 -3.46 -5.68
N SER A 37 2.66 -3.62 -4.62
CA SER A 37 1.83 -2.60 -3.96
C SER A 37 0.94 -1.79 -4.92
N ARG A 38 0.55 -2.39 -6.04
CA ARG A 38 -0.09 -1.74 -7.19
C ARG A 38 -1.58 -1.39 -7.01
N VAL A 39 -2.27 -2.02 -6.07
CA VAL A 39 -3.75 -1.99 -6.03
C VAL A 39 -4.30 -0.58 -5.87
N THR A 40 -3.73 0.23 -4.97
CA THR A 40 -4.21 1.62 -4.76
C THR A 40 -4.08 2.44 -6.02
N VAL A 41 -2.95 2.34 -6.73
CA VAL A 41 -2.73 3.11 -7.96
C VAL A 41 -3.58 2.55 -9.10
N LEU A 42 -3.45 1.25 -9.42
CA LEU A 42 -4.05 0.66 -10.61
C LEU A 42 -5.55 0.42 -10.49
N ALA A 43 -5.94 -0.39 -9.54
CA ALA A 43 -7.35 -0.66 -9.31
C ALA A 43 -8.06 0.62 -8.84
N GLY A 44 -7.36 1.49 -8.11
CA GLY A 44 -7.87 2.79 -7.70
C GLY A 44 -8.20 3.70 -8.88
N GLN A 45 -7.33 3.81 -9.89
CA GLN A 45 -7.63 4.54 -11.14
C GLN A 45 -8.83 3.97 -11.89
N ALA A 46 -8.90 2.63 -11.99
CA ALA A 46 -10.02 1.98 -12.66
C ALA A 46 -11.33 2.27 -11.94
N VAL A 47 -11.35 2.23 -10.60
CA VAL A 47 -12.51 2.56 -9.78
C VAL A 47 -12.86 4.04 -9.90
N GLN A 48 -11.89 4.94 -9.83
CA GLN A 48 -12.10 6.38 -9.99
C GLN A 48 -12.72 6.69 -11.35
N THR A 49 -12.17 6.13 -12.41
CA THR A 49 -12.69 6.30 -13.78
C THR A 49 -14.11 5.75 -13.92
N ALA A 50 -14.38 4.57 -13.35
CA ALA A 50 -15.74 3.98 -13.37
C ALA A 50 -16.73 4.84 -12.58
N ALA A 51 -16.36 5.33 -11.43
CA ALA A 51 -17.19 6.21 -10.61
C ALA A 51 -17.48 7.55 -11.31
N ALA A 52 -16.45 8.13 -11.95
CA ALA A 52 -16.61 9.34 -12.77
C ALA A 52 -17.56 9.13 -13.96
N ASP A 53 -17.47 7.98 -14.64
CA ASP A 53 -18.39 7.64 -15.73
C ASP A 53 -19.84 7.47 -15.23
N ALA A 54 -20.04 6.76 -14.11
CA ALA A 54 -21.36 6.63 -13.49
C ALA A 54 -21.94 8.00 -13.06
N LYS A 55 -21.11 8.84 -12.43
CA LYS A 55 -21.48 10.21 -12.04
C LYS A 55 -21.91 11.04 -13.25
N LYS A 56 -21.16 10.98 -14.36
CA LYS A 56 -21.49 11.67 -15.60
C LYS A 56 -22.85 11.24 -16.15
N GLN A 57 -23.17 9.93 -16.13
CA GLN A 57 -24.46 9.41 -16.56
C GLN A 57 -25.59 9.95 -15.68
N LEU A 58 -25.43 9.94 -14.37
CA LEU A 58 -26.40 10.48 -13.40
C LEU A 58 -26.65 11.97 -13.61
N LEU A 59 -25.57 12.76 -13.74
CA LEU A 59 -25.68 14.21 -13.96
C LEU A 59 -26.33 14.55 -15.30
N ALA A 60 -26.10 13.76 -16.36
CA ALA A 60 -26.75 13.96 -17.65
C ALA A 60 -28.28 13.72 -17.57
N ILE A 61 -28.74 12.78 -16.74
CA ILE A 61 -30.16 12.54 -16.50
C ILE A 61 -30.77 13.72 -15.75
N LEU A 62 -30.14 14.15 -14.66
CA LEU A 62 -30.66 15.27 -13.86
C LEU A 62 -30.60 16.59 -14.60
N GLY A 63 -29.58 16.81 -15.45
CA GLY A 63 -29.48 18.00 -16.31
C GLY A 63 -30.68 18.13 -17.23
N ARG A 64 -31.15 17.02 -17.82
CA ARG A 64 -32.40 17.00 -18.63
C ARG A 64 -33.60 17.29 -17.77
N GLU A 65 -33.73 16.65 -16.61
CA GLU A 65 -34.88 16.84 -15.70
C GLU A 65 -34.94 18.29 -15.17
N TRP A 66 -33.80 18.88 -14.90
CA TRP A 66 -33.72 20.25 -14.41
C TRP A 66 -33.64 21.32 -15.51
N ASN A 67 -33.50 20.90 -16.76
CA ASN A 67 -33.27 21.76 -17.92
C ASN A 67 -32.08 22.72 -17.71
N VAL A 68 -30.92 22.12 -17.31
CA VAL A 68 -29.63 22.81 -17.09
C VAL A 68 -28.49 21.99 -17.65
N ASN A 69 -27.32 22.62 -17.85
CA ASN A 69 -26.11 21.89 -18.23
C ASN A 69 -25.70 20.95 -17.08
N PRO A 70 -25.40 19.67 -17.32
CA PRO A 70 -24.86 18.76 -16.30
C PRO A 70 -23.65 19.30 -15.55
N GLU A 71 -22.79 20.11 -16.16
CA GLU A 71 -21.62 20.73 -15.55
C GLU A 71 -21.98 21.77 -14.46
N GLU A 72 -23.21 22.28 -14.46
CA GLU A 72 -23.73 23.20 -13.44
C GLU A 72 -24.23 22.48 -12.19
N ILE A 73 -24.22 21.13 -12.21
CA ILE A 73 -24.65 20.30 -11.08
C ILE A 73 -23.44 19.73 -10.37
N GLU A 74 -23.50 19.63 -9.06
CA GLU A 74 -22.49 19.03 -8.21
C GLU A 74 -23.11 18.01 -7.27
N ILE A 75 -22.36 16.93 -7.01
CA ILE A 75 -22.69 15.93 -5.99
C ILE A 75 -21.64 16.03 -4.90
N LYS A 76 -22.05 16.29 -3.67
CA LYS A 76 -21.16 16.39 -2.52
C LYS A 76 -21.90 16.00 -1.24
N ASN A 77 -21.27 15.16 -0.40
CA ASN A 77 -21.84 14.68 0.86
C ASN A 77 -23.23 14.03 0.70
N ALA A 78 -23.42 13.26 -0.38
CA ALA A 78 -24.71 12.65 -0.75
C ALA A 78 -25.85 13.64 -1.04
N GLU A 79 -25.53 14.91 -1.26
CA GLU A 79 -26.45 15.94 -1.75
C GLU A 79 -26.10 16.32 -3.18
N VAL A 80 -27.11 16.51 -4.01
CA VAL A 80 -26.97 16.95 -5.41
C VAL A 80 -27.58 18.33 -5.54
N TYR A 81 -26.82 19.30 -6.00
CA TYR A 81 -27.26 20.68 -6.06
C TYR A 81 -26.74 21.43 -7.29
N HIS A 82 -27.45 22.50 -7.64
CA HIS A 82 -27.02 23.40 -8.70
C HIS A 82 -25.94 24.37 -8.17
N LYS A 83 -24.77 24.44 -8.80
CA LYS A 83 -23.61 25.20 -8.32
C LYS A 83 -23.91 26.68 -8.07
N SER A 84 -24.62 27.35 -8.99
CA SER A 84 -24.99 28.77 -8.85
C SER A 84 -26.28 29.01 -8.07
N ASN A 85 -27.05 27.98 -7.74
CA ASN A 85 -28.24 28.05 -6.90
C ASN A 85 -28.32 26.86 -5.93
N PRO A 86 -27.58 26.85 -4.83
CA PRO A 86 -27.50 25.73 -3.89
C PRO A 86 -28.82 25.40 -3.18
N SER A 87 -29.83 26.30 -3.24
CA SER A 87 -31.17 26.00 -2.74
C SER A 87 -31.91 25.01 -3.61
N ARG A 88 -31.55 24.87 -4.90
CA ARG A 88 -32.05 23.87 -5.81
C ARG A 88 -31.24 22.60 -5.61
N ARG A 89 -31.68 21.74 -4.68
CA ARG A 89 -30.99 20.52 -4.29
C ARG A 89 -31.94 19.35 -4.05
N ILE A 90 -31.41 18.17 -4.19
CA ILE A 90 -32.07 16.90 -3.85
C ILE A 90 -31.04 15.95 -3.20
N PRO A 91 -31.45 15.03 -2.35
CA PRO A 91 -30.56 13.99 -1.86
C PRO A 91 -30.20 12.99 -2.98
N PHE A 92 -29.05 12.34 -2.87
CA PHE A 92 -28.54 11.41 -3.89
C PHE A 92 -29.47 10.24 -4.18
N ASP A 93 -30.16 9.69 -3.18
CA ASP A 93 -31.13 8.59 -3.35
C ASP A 93 -32.31 9.02 -4.25
N LYS A 94 -32.69 10.30 -4.21
CA LYS A 94 -33.72 10.83 -5.11
C LYS A 94 -33.21 10.91 -6.55
N LEU A 95 -31.93 11.30 -6.76
CA LEU A 95 -31.31 11.25 -8.08
C LEU A 95 -31.29 9.82 -8.62
N ALA A 96 -30.89 8.84 -7.81
CA ALA A 96 -30.89 7.44 -8.20
C ALA A 96 -32.29 6.95 -8.60
N LYS A 97 -33.32 7.34 -7.84
CA LYS A 97 -34.73 7.03 -8.19
C LYS A 97 -35.18 7.70 -9.51
N ILE A 98 -34.80 8.95 -9.74
CA ILE A 98 -35.04 9.63 -11.01
C ILE A 98 -34.37 8.86 -12.15
N ALA A 99 -33.15 8.45 -12.01
CA ALA A 99 -32.42 7.71 -13.03
C ALA A 99 -33.05 6.35 -13.35
N CYS A 100 -33.49 5.61 -12.33
CA CYS A 100 -34.08 4.27 -12.50
C CYS A 100 -35.52 4.28 -12.96
N TYR A 101 -36.31 5.28 -12.58
CA TYR A 101 -37.78 5.25 -12.73
C TYR A 101 -38.36 6.38 -13.59
N SER A 102 -37.60 7.44 -13.92
CA SER A 102 -38.09 8.49 -14.81
C SER A 102 -38.01 8.05 -16.27
N GLY A 103 -39.15 7.89 -16.91
CA GLY A 103 -39.38 7.80 -18.36
C GLY A 103 -38.53 6.88 -19.25
N SER A 104 -37.28 6.66 -18.96
CA SER A 104 -36.37 5.87 -19.76
C SER A 104 -35.78 4.63 -19.05
N GLY A 105 -35.99 4.49 -17.73
CA GLY A 105 -35.52 3.33 -16.97
C GLY A 105 -34.02 3.07 -17.16
N ALA A 106 -33.17 4.06 -16.91
CA ALA A 106 -31.74 3.93 -17.17
C ALA A 106 -31.08 3.00 -16.15
N VAL A 107 -30.30 2.05 -16.66
CA VAL A 107 -29.34 1.29 -15.86
C VAL A 107 -28.02 2.06 -15.85
N ILE A 108 -27.58 2.49 -14.67
CA ILE A 108 -26.32 3.19 -14.53
C ILE A 108 -25.22 2.16 -14.29
N ILE A 109 -24.28 2.08 -15.23
CA ILE A 109 -23.11 1.21 -15.14
C ILE A 109 -21.89 2.06 -15.48
N GLY A 110 -21.06 2.34 -14.49
CA GLY A 110 -19.77 3.00 -14.70
C GLY A 110 -18.73 2.01 -15.22
N LYS A 111 -18.00 2.42 -16.25
CA LYS A 111 -16.89 1.65 -16.84
C LYS A 111 -15.60 2.39 -16.62
N GLY A 112 -14.58 1.68 -16.14
CA GLY A 112 -13.25 2.22 -15.91
C GLY A 112 -12.17 1.19 -16.11
N TYR A 113 -11.00 1.67 -16.45
CA TYR A 113 -9.79 0.88 -16.57
C TYR A 113 -8.61 1.73 -16.12
N SER A 114 -7.54 1.08 -15.71
CA SER A 114 -6.25 1.74 -15.53
C SER A 114 -5.39 1.47 -16.78
N GLY A 115 -4.84 2.53 -17.34
CA GLY A 115 -3.91 2.43 -18.48
C GLY A 115 -2.55 2.99 -18.09
N TYR A 116 -1.49 2.27 -18.43
CA TYR A 116 -0.13 2.75 -18.24
C TYR A 116 0.60 2.92 -19.53
N GLY A 117 1.32 4.02 -19.64
CA GLY A 117 2.46 4.12 -20.53
C GLY A 117 3.71 3.54 -19.86
N ILE A 118 3.78 2.21 -19.69
CA ILE A 118 5.04 1.59 -19.25
C ILE A 118 5.93 1.42 -20.47
N GLU A 119 7.17 1.90 -20.39
CA GLU A 119 8.20 1.50 -21.31
C GLU A 119 8.84 0.21 -20.77
N PRO A 120 8.74 -0.91 -21.52
CA PRO A 120 9.40 -2.14 -21.09
C PRO A 120 10.88 -1.92 -20.88
N LEU A 121 11.43 -2.56 -19.83
CA LEU A 121 12.87 -2.56 -19.64
C LEU A 121 13.55 -3.21 -20.83
N GLY A 122 14.46 -2.50 -21.47
CA GLY A 122 15.31 -3.06 -22.53
C GLY A 122 16.26 -4.09 -21.90
N PHE A 123 16.07 -5.36 -22.21
CA PHE A 123 16.89 -6.45 -21.66
C PHE A 123 18.38 -6.31 -22.00
N GLU A 124 18.73 -5.61 -23.08
CA GLU A 124 20.11 -5.40 -23.51
C GLU A 124 20.87 -4.37 -22.65
N ASN A 125 20.18 -3.39 -22.10
CA ASN A 125 20.82 -2.27 -21.41
C ASN A 125 20.23 -1.97 -20.01
N GLY A 126 19.18 -2.69 -19.61
CA GLY A 126 18.50 -2.51 -18.33
C GLY A 126 17.83 -1.15 -18.16
N ARG A 127 17.60 -0.41 -19.24
CA ARG A 127 16.97 0.93 -19.22
C ARG A 127 15.52 0.83 -19.68
N GLY A 128 14.69 1.64 -19.09
CA GLY A 128 13.26 1.76 -19.39
C GLY A 128 12.52 2.35 -18.20
N ASN A 129 11.23 2.61 -18.37
CA ASN A 129 10.34 3.05 -17.29
C ASN A 129 9.33 1.94 -16.99
N ALA A 130 9.67 1.05 -16.06
CA ALA A 130 8.85 -0.10 -15.68
C ALA A 130 7.72 0.25 -14.71
N GLY A 131 7.71 1.46 -14.16
CA GLY A 131 6.70 1.94 -13.21
C GLY A 131 6.22 3.34 -13.56
N THR A 132 4.96 3.62 -13.31
CA THR A 132 4.36 4.95 -13.51
C THR A 132 4.51 5.83 -12.28
N SER A 133 4.62 5.22 -11.11
CA SER A 133 4.71 5.88 -9.82
C SER A 133 5.84 5.26 -9.00
N PHE A 134 6.58 6.10 -8.29
CA PHE A 134 7.69 5.69 -7.43
C PHE A 134 7.50 6.25 -6.03
N SER A 135 7.49 5.37 -5.05
CA SER A 135 7.54 5.76 -3.63
C SER A 135 8.99 5.84 -3.15
N PHE A 136 9.20 6.61 -2.12
CA PHE A 136 10.51 6.77 -1.48
C PHE A 136 10.39 6.46 0.01
N THR A 137 11.33 5.68 0.52
CA THR A 137 11.35 5.33 1.94
C THR A 137 12.74 5.55 2.52
N ALA A 138 12.80 6.21 3.66
CA ALA A 138 13.98 6.27 4.50
C ALA A 138 13.65 5.66 5.86
N GLN A 139 14.51 4.75 6.33
CA GLN A 139 14.30 4.04 7.58
C GLN A 139 15.54 4.06 8.45
N THR A 140 15.35 4.22 9.74
CA THR A 140 16.40 4.07 10.74
C THR A 140 15.98 3.12 11.83
N THR A 141 16.94 2.35 12.34
CA THR A 141 16.74 1.30 13.34
C THR A 141 17.65 1.56 14.54
N ARG A 142 17.11 1.40 15.74
CA ARG A 142 17.92 1.32 16.96
C ARG A 142 17.97 -0.13 17.44
N ALA A 143 19.17 -0.68 17.52
CA ALA A 143 19.38 -2.05 17.98
C ALA A 143 20.48 -2.13 19.04
N GLY A 144 20.33 -3.09 19.95
CA GLY A 144 21.38 -3.53 20.84
C GLY A 144 21.81 -4.96 20.51
N VAL A 145 23.09 -5.27 20.69
CA VAL A 145 23.63 -6.61 20.48
C VAL A 145 24.27 -7.08 21.79
N ASP A 146 23.80 -8.19 22.31
CA ASP A 146 24.51 -8.89 23.40
C ASP A 146 25.75 -9.55 22.81
N MET A 147 26.91 -9.01 23.15
CA MET A 147 28.20 -9.43 22.58
C MET A 147 28.61 -10.84 23.02
N GLU A 148 28.07 -11.38 24.11
CA GLU A 148 28.36 -12.74 24.58
C GLU A 148 27.53 -13.78 23.84
N THR A 149 26.22 -13.52 23.67
CA THR A 149 25.25 -14.46 23.07
C THR A 149 24.98 -14.20 21.61
N GLY A 150 25.29 -13.02 21.08
CA GLY A 150 24.94 -12.58 19.73
C GLY A 150 23.46 -12.19 19.58
N HIS A 151 22.69 -12.15 20.67
CA HIS A 151 21.27 -11.77 20.60
C HIS A 151 21.11 -10.31 20.21
N VAL A 152 20.23 -10.07 19.21
CA VAL A 152 19.89 -8.74 18.73
C VAL A 152 18.53 -8.34 19.31
N THR A 153 18.48 -7.17 19.94
CA THR A 153 17.24 -6.55 20.39
C THR A 153 17.04 -5.25 19.62
N ILE A 154 15.96 -5.18 18.86
CA ILE A 154 15.55 -3.96 18.16
C ILE A 154 14.57 -3.22 19.05
N SER A 155 14.88 -1.97 19.39
CA SER A 155 14.02 -1.16 20.27
C SER A 155 13.11 -0.21 19.50
N ASP A 156 13.59 0.34 18.39
CA ASP A 156 12.86 1.34 17.65
C ASP A 156 13.09 1.23 16.13
N PHE A 157 12.01 1.43 15.36
CA PHE A 157 12.04 1.82 13.97
C PHE A 157 11.47 3.22 13.78
N VAL A 158 12.09 4.04 12.95
CA VAL A 158 11.50 5.26 12.43
C VAL A 158 11.50 5.17 10.91
N ILE A 159 10.32 5.29 10.32
CA ILE A 159 10.06 5.10 8.90
C ILE A 159 9.50 6.41 8.35
N ALA A 160 10.21 7.05 7.42
CA ALA A 160 9.67 8.15 6.62
C ALA A 160 9.32 7.57 5.25
N HIS A 161 8.04 7.54 4.92
CA HIS A 161 7.54 6.92 3.70
C HIS A 161 6.68 7.88 2.89
N ASP A 162 6.97 7.98 1.59
CA ASP A 162 6.20 8.75 0.64
C ASP A 162 5.21 7.82 -0.08
N CYS A 163 4.00 7.71 0.48
CA CYS A 163 2.87 7.02 -0.16
C CYS A 163 2.00 7.96 -1.02
N GLY A 164 2.53 9.11 -1.41
CA GLY A 164 1.73 10.15 -2.04
C GLY A 164 0.74 10.74 -1.03
N ARG A 165 -0.50 10.90 -1.43
CA ARG A 165 -1.57 11.29 -0.51
C ARG A 165 -2.17 10.05 0.17
N PRO A 166 -2.06 9.88 1.48
CA PRO A 166 -2.64 8.73 2.18
C PRO A 166 -4.18 8.82 2.17
N LEU A 167 -4.84 7.97 1.39
CA LEU A 167 -6.31 7.93 1.29
C LEU A 167 -6.94 7.34 2.56
N ASN A 168 -6.23 6.44 3.21
CA ASN A 168 -6.56 5.86 4.51
C ASN A 168 -5.32 5.92 5.40
N PRO A 169 -5.09 7.01 6.16
CA PRO A 169 -3.88 7.18 6.95
C PRO A 169 -3.59 6.01 7.91
N ILE A 170 -4.59 5.55 8.65
CA ILE A 170 -4.44 4.40 9.56
C ILE A 170 -4.04 3.13 8.79
N GLY A 171 -4.64 2.91 7.61
CA GLY A 171 -4.29 1.78 6.76
C GLY A 171 -2.88 1.88 6.20
N ALA A 172 -2.44 3.06 5.79
CA ALA A 172 -1.08 3.31 5.30
C ALA A 172 -0.03 3.10 6.41
N GLU A 173 -0.27 3.65 7.61
CA GLU A 173 0.56 3.45 8.79
C GLU A 173 0.71 1.96 9.11
N SER A 174 -0.41 1.23 9.23
CA SER A 174 -0.40 -0.22 9.52
C SER A 174 0.35 -1.05 8.47
N GLN A 175 0.27 -0.66 7.19
CA GLN A 175 1.01 -1.33 6.11
C GLN A 175 2.51 -1.09 6.23
N ASN A 176 2.93 0.12 6.56
CA ASN A 176 4.34 0.46 6.76
C ASN A 176 4.92 -0.26 7.99
N GLU A 177 4.18 -0.31 9.10
CA GLU A 177 4.56 -1.08 10.30
C GLU A 177 4.73 -2.56 9.98
N GLY A 178 3.73 -3.16 9.32
CA GLY A 178 3.76 -4.57 8.93
C GLY A 178 4.93 -4.89 7.97
N GLY A 179 5.19 -4.03 7.00
CA GLY A 179 6.32 -4.14 6.08
C GLY A 179 7.67 -4.12 6.81
N ALA A 180 7.85 -3.20 7.76
CA ALA A 180 9.08 -3.12 8.55
C ALA A 180 9.31 -4.38 9.41
N VAL A 181 8.27 -4.91 10.05
CA VAL A 181 8.36 -6.15 10.84
C VAL A 181 8.70 -7.35 9.94
N GLN A 182 8.11 -7.43 8.76
CA GLN A 182 8.43 -8.46 7.78
C GLN A 182 9.91 -8.38 7.34
N GLY A 183 10.40 -7.18 7.03
CA GLY A 183 11.81 -6.98 6.68
C GLY A 183 12.77 -7.25 7.85
N MET A 184 12.36 -6.95 9.09
CA MET A 184 13.08 -7.33 10.29
C MET A 184 13.23 -8.85 10.40
N GLY A 185 12.14 -9.60 10.15
CA GLY A 185 12.15 -11.05 10.13
C GLY A 185 13.18 -11.59 9.16
N GLN A 186 13.18 -11.08 7.94
CA GLN A 186 14.16 -11.43 6.91
C GLN A 186 15.60 -11.09 7.33
N ALA A 187 15.81 -9.99 8.05
CA ALA A 187 17.14 -9.56 8.44
C ALA A 187 17.79 -10.46 9.49
N ILE A 188 17.03 -10.99 10.48
CA ILE A 188 17.62 -11.64 11.68
C ILE A 188 17.00 -12.99 12.07
N TYR A 189 15.83 -13.41 11.50
CA TYR A 189 15.14 -14.63 11.92
C TYR A 189 14.93 -15.64 10.81
N GLU A 190 14.45 -15.18 9.64
CA GLU A 190 13.87 -16.04 8.62
C GLU A 190 14.95 -16.61 7.70
N ASP A 191 15.13 -17.93 7.76
CA ASP A 191 16.05 -18.66 6.90
C ASP A 191 15.29 -19.84 6.24
N PHE A 192 15.08 -19.74 4.93
CA PHE A 192 14.42 -20.79 4.18
C PHE A 192 15.46 -21.79 3.66
N ILE A 193 15.68 -22.87 4.42
CA ILE A 193 16.77 -23.81 4.19
C ILE A 193 16.32 -24.89 3.21
N MET A 194 17.03 -25.02 2.09
CA MET A 194 16.78 -26.05 1.09
C MET A 194 18.01 -26.93 0.85
N ASP A 195 17.79 -28.25 0.71
CA ASP A 195 18.79 -29.18 0.23
C ASP A 195 18.20 -30.01 -0.91
N ARG A 196 18.83 -29.95 -2.10
CA ARG A 196 18.44 -30.67 -3.31
C ARG A 196 16.95 -30.59 -3.64
N GLY A 197 16.37 -29.39 -3.52
CA GLY A 197 14.94 -29.16 -3.79
C GLY A 197 13.99 -29.57 -2.66
N LYS A 198 14.51 -29.99 -1.51
CA LYS A 198 13.72 -30.33 -0.31
C LYS A 198 13.88 -29.26 0.74
N THR A 199 12.76 -28.71 1.23
CA THR A 199 12.74 -27.80 2.36
C THR A 199 13.08 -28.55 3.65
N LEU A 200 14.08 -28.06 4.40
CA LEU A 200 14.55 -28.70 5.63
C LEU A 200 13.81 -28.19 6.88
N ASN A 201 13.27 -26.98 6.83
CA ASN A 201 12.56 -26.33 7.95
C ASN A 201 11.12 -25.91 7.58
N PRO A 202 10.22 -26.88 7.26
CA PRO A 202 8.90 -26.61 6.69
C PRO A 202 7.84 -26.20 7.73
N THR A 203 8.18 -26.05 9.00
CA THR A 203 7.24 -25.75 10.08
C THR A 203 7.65 -24.50 10.84
N PHE A 204 6.71 -23.82 11.50
CA PHE A 204 7.01 -22.66 12.35
C PHE A 204 7.82 -22.99 13.63
N LEU A 205 8.08 -24.27 13.89
CA LEU A 205 9.04 -24.68 14.91
C LEU A 205 10.48 -24.32 14.50
N ASP A 206 10.81 -24.52 13.22
CA ASP A 206 12.16 -24.37 12.68
C ASP A 206 12.30 -23.12 11.80
N TYR A 207 11.27 -22.77 11.02
CA TYR A 207 11.19 -21.50 10.32
C TYR A 207 10.71 -20.40 11.29
N LYS A 208 11.62 -19.57 11.74
CA LYS A 208 11.34 -18.55 12.75
C LYS A 208 10.82 -17.28 12.08
N MET A 209 9.74 -16.73 12.63
CA MET A 209 9.23 -15.41 12.27
C MET A 209 9.18 -14.51 13.50
N PRO A 210 9.16 -13.18 13.34
CA PRO A 210 8.94 -12.27 14.46
C PRO A 210 7.61 -12.57 15.16
N ARG A 211 7.63 -12.60 16.46
CA ARG A 211 6.44 -12.72 17.32
C ARG A 211 6.02 -11.34 17.80
N SER A 212 4.82 -11.21 18.33
CA SER A 212 4.33 -9.95 18.89
C SER A 212 5.23 -9.35 19.99
N THR A 213 5.99 -10.20 20.68
CA THR A 213 6.96 -9.79 21.70
C THR A 213 8.28 -9.29 21.12
N ASP A 214 8.54 -9.54 19.85
CA ASP A 214 9.77 -9.14 19.16
C ASP A 214 9.60 -7.83 18.39
N VAL A 215 8.33 -7.35 18.27
CA VAL A 215 8.00 -6.12 17.55
C VAL A 215 8.50 -4.90 18.34
N PRO A 216 9.34 -4.06 17.73
CA PRO A 216 9.85 -2.85 18.39
C PRO A 216 8.80 -1.74 18.44
N ASN A 217 9.17 -0.61 19.06
CA ASN A 217 8.40 0.63 18.88
C ASN A 217 8.59 1.13 17.43
N ILE A 218 7.49 1.30 16.69
CA ILE A 218 7.53 1.74 15.29
C ILE A 218 6.87 3.11 15.20
N LYS A 219 7.56 4.05 14.56
CA LYS A 219 7.05 5.37 14.25
C LYS A 219 7.06 5.58 12.74
N VAL A 220 5.87 5.73 12.16
CA VAL A 220 5.71 6.10 10.76
C VAL A 220 5.56 7.61 10.61
N ILE A 221 6.20 8.17 9.61
CA ILE A 221 6.12 9.58 9.22
C ILE A 221 5.71 9.61 7.75
N ASP A 222 4.47 10.03 7.50
CA ASP A 222 3.99 10.20 6.14
C ASP A 222 4.63 11.42 5.49
N ILE A 223 5.29 11.20 4.36
CA ILE A 223 5.75 12.26 3.47
C ILE A 223 4.70 12.39 2.38
N ILE A 224 4.01 13.51 2.37
CA ILE A 224 2.88 13.73 1.45
C ILE A 224 3.39 14.42 0.18
N THR A 225 3.24 13.72 -0.94
CA THR A 225 3.44 14.26 -2.28
C THR A 225 2.19 13.97 -3.12
N ASP A 226 1.92 14.79 -4.11
CA ASP A 226 0.82 14.52 -5.04
C ASP A 226 1.37 13.77 -6.26
N ASP A 227 0.95 12.52 -6.44
CA ASP A 227 1.31 11.72 -7.60
C ASP A 227 0.29 11.97 -8.73
N PRO A 228 0.73 12.33 -9.95
CA PRO A 228 -0.19 12.63 -11.04
C PRO A 228 -0.92 11.40 -11.57
N ASP A 229 -0.36 10.21 -11.39
CA ASP A 229 -0.91 8.96 -11.91
C ASP A 229 -1.77 8.20 -10.89
N GLY A 230 -1.62 8.50 -9.61
CA GLY A 230 -2.40 7.86 -8.55
C GLY A 230 -3.75 8.51 -8.30
N PRO A 231 -4.79 7.74 -7.91
CA PRO A 231 -6.09 8.32 -7.58
C PRO A 231 -5.95 9.30 -6.43
N PHE A 232 -6.38 10.55 -6.66
CA PHE A 232 -6.24 11.66 -5.70
C PHE A 232 -4.82 11.89 -5.17
N GLY A 233 -3.80 11.54 -5.95
CA GLY A 233 -2.39 11.73 -5.58
C GLY A 233 -1.76 10.60 -4.76
N ALA A 234 -2.44 9.45 -4.62
CA ALA A 234 -1.94 8.32 -3.84
C ALA A 234 -0.88 7.50 -4.59
N LYS A 235 0.06 6.94 -3.84
CA LYS A 235 1.03 5.95 -4.30
C LYS A 235 0.88 4.64 -3.53
N GLU A 236 1.90 3.79 -3.59
CA GLU A 236 1.99 2.56 -2.82
C GLU A 236 2.28 2.83 -1.33
N ALA A 237 1.93 1.87 -0.48
CA ALA A 237 2.34 1.84 0.92
C ALA A 237 2.59 0.39 1.33
N SER A 238 3.74 0.09 1.90
CA SER A 238 4.16 -1.18 2.49
C SER A 238 5.48 -1.74 1.95
N GLU A 239 5.61 -2.04 0.65
CA GLU A 239 6.83 -2.68 0.13
C GLU A 239 8.06 -1.80 0.28
N GLY A 240 7.93 -0.47 0.22
CA GLY A 240 9.03 0.46 0.52
C GLY A 240 9.59 0.27 1.92
N SER A 241 8.73 0.11 2.92
CA SER A 241 9.14 -0.13 4.31
C SER A 241 9.71 -1.54 4.52
N HIS A 242 9.20 -2.54 3.80
CA HIS A 242 9.77 -3.89 3.81
C HIS A 242 11.19 -3.90 3.25
N VAL A 243 11.40 -3.33 2.07
CA VAL A 243 12.72 -3.33 1.39
C VAL A 243 13.78 -2.55 2.16
N SER A 244 13.41 -1.47 2.84
CA SER A 244 14.35 -0.63 3.61
C SER A 244 14.69 -1.18 4.99
N ALA A 245 13.88 -2.08 5.57
CA ALA A 245 14.09 -2.62 6.90
C ALA A 245 15.35 -3.50 7.02
N PRO A 246 15.61 -4.50 6.15
CA PRO A 246 16.80 -5.33 6.28
C PRO A 246 18.10 -4.56 6.29
N PRO A 247 18.38 -3.64 5.34
CA PRO A 247 19.63 -2.87 5.37
C PRO A 247 19.72 -1.95 6.60
N SER A 248 18.59 -1.38 7.07
CA SER A 248 18.57 -0.56 8.28
C SER A 248 18.93 -1.37 9.53
N VAL A 249 18.42 -2.60 9.66
CA VAL A 249 18.76 -3.52 10.76
C VAL A 249 20.24 -3.94 10.71
N VAL A 250 20.74 -4.33 9.53
CA VAL A 250 22.14 -4.72 9.36
C VAL A 250 23.09 -3.57 9.67
N ALA A 251 22.72 -2.34 9.29
CA ALA A 251 23.51 -1.14 9.63
C ALA A 251 23.54 -0.88 11.14
N ALA A 252 22.41 -1.09 11.85
CA ALA A 252 22.36 -0.95 13.30
C ALA A 252 23.20 -2.04 14.01
N ILE A 253 23.20 -3.27 13.52
CA ILE A 253 24.08 -4.34 14.02
C ILE A 253 25.54 -4.00 13.77
N HIS A 254 25.88 -3.45 12.60
CA HIS A 254 27.22 -2.97 12.31
C HIS A 254 27.65 -1.87 13.31
N ASP A 255 26.80 -0.90 13.57
CA ASP A 255 27.11 0.19 14.52
C ASP A 255 27.40 -0.37 15.91
N ALA A 256 26.62 -1.36 16.37
CA ALA A 256 26.80 -2.00 17.68
C ALA A 256 28.05 -2.88 17.76
N THR A 257 28.46 -3.56 16.68
CA THR A 257 29.53 -4.57 16.69
C THR A 257 30.82 -4.12 15.99
N GLY A 258 30.72 -3.16 15.08
CA GLY A 258 31.78 -2.76 14.16
C GLY A 258 32.07 -3.81 13.08
N ILE A 259 31.09 -4.71 12.77
CA ILE A 259 31.23 -5.79 11.78
C ILE A 259 30.13 -5.68 10.74
N TRP A 260 30.49 -5.63 9.45
CA TRP A 260 29.54 -5.72 8.36
C TRP A 260 29.18 -7.18 8.04
N PHE A 261 27.89 -7.48 8.06
CA PHE A 261 27.33 -8.75 7.61
C PHE A 261 26.80 -8.61 6.18
N LYS A 262 27.20 -9.51 5.29
CA LYS A 262 26.84 -9.49 3.86
C LYS A 262 25.81 -10.55 3.48
N GLU A 263 25.47 -11.42 4.43
CA GLU A 263 24.50 -12.50 4.27
C GLU A 263 23.44 -12.41 5.35
N GLN A 264 22.19 -12.60 4.96
CA GLN A 264 21.02 -12.63 5.83
C GLN A 264 20.47 -14.06 5.88
N PRO A 265 19.76 -14.42 6.97
CA PRO A 265 19.58 -13.65 8.20
C PRO A 265 20.91 -13.53 8.99
N VAL A 266 21.07 -12.42 9.70
CA VAL A 266 22.20 -12.18 10.63
C VAL A 266 21.84 -12.81 11.98
N THR A 267 22.01 -14.13 12.09
CA THR A 267 21.68 -14.88 13.29
C THR A 267 22.65 -14.67 14.44
N ALA A 268 22.25 -15.01 15.66
CA ALA A 268 23.10 -14.91 16.85
C ALA A 268 24.42 -15.71 16.68
N GLU A 269 24.35 -16.89 16.07
CA GLU A 269 25.52 -17.74 15.80
C GLU A 269 26.49 -17.05 14.84
N LYS A 270 25.99 -16.42 13.77
CA LYS A 270 26.83 -15.67 12.82
C LYS A 270 27.49 -14.49 13.51
N ILE A 271 26.80 -13.79 14.41
CA ILE A 271 27.36 -12.67 15.17
C ILE A 271 28.47 -13.16 16.09
N VAL A 272 28.24 -14.18 16.91
CA VAL A 272 29.25 -14.75 17.81
C VAL A 272 30.47 -15.26 17.05
N ALA A 273 30.26 -15.95 15.92
CA ALA A 273 31.35 -16.44 15.08
C ALA A 273 32.21 -15.28 14.55
N ALA A 274 31.61 -14.23 14.04
CA ALA A 274 32.27 -13.04 13.53
C ALA A 274 33.01 -12.26 14.65
N LEU A 275 32.40 -12.15 15.84
CA LEU A 275 33.06 -11.52 17.01
C LEU A 275 34.28 -12.29 17.44
N LYS A 276 34.24 -13.63 17.47
CA LYS A 276 35.43 -14.47 17.77
C LYS A 276 36.54 -14.29 16.74
N GLU A 277 36.21 -14.35 15.46
CA GLU A 277 37.16 -14.12 14.35
C GLU A 277 37.85 -12.77 14.47
N LYS A 278 37.14 -11.73 14.86
CA LYS A 278 37.70 -10.36 15.03
C LYS A 278 38.31 -10.11 16.41
N GLY A 279 38.36 -11.09 17.30
CA GLY A 279 38.89 -10.93 18.67
C GLY A 279 38.10 -9.96 19.55
N LYS A 280 36.79 -9.79 19.24
CA LYS A 280 35.88 -8.88 19.97
C LYS A 280 34.91 -9.61 20.89
N TRP A 281 34.90 -10.96 20.90
CA TRP A 281 34.01 -11.73 21.74
C TRP A 281 34.43 -11.71 23.20
N PRO A 282 33.59 -11.28 24.16
CA PRO A 282 33.94 -11.14 25.57
C PRO A 282 33.84 -12.44 26.37
N GLY A 283 33.24 -13.49 25.81
CA GLY A 283 33.02 -14.76 26.53
C GLY A 283 34.35 -15.45 26.91
N LYS A 284 34.34 -16.18 28.02
CA LYS A 284 35.51 -16.98 28.45
C LYS A 284 35.72 -18.12 27.47
N GLN A 285 36.97 -18.29 27.05
CA GLN A 285 37.43 -19.45 26.29
C GLN A 285 37.31 -20.72 27.14
#